data_78d76f10992dbec110512572a7887fda
#
_entry.id   78d76f10992dbec110512572a7887fda
#
_cell.length_a   1.000
_cell.length_b   1.000
_cell.length_c   1.000
_cell.angle_alpha   90.00
_cell.angle_beta   90.00
_cell.angle_gamma   90.00
#
_symmetry.space_group_name_H-M   'P 1'
#
loop_
_entity.id
_entity.type
_entity.pdbx_description
1 polymer ?
#
loop_
_entity_poly.entity_id
_entity_poly.type
_entity_poly.pdbx_seq_one_letter_code
_entity_poly.pdbx_strand_id
1 'polypeptide(L)'
;LRVESSGSETILALSGTLDDAVVARCWPQALGAARTADGAVRVDCARVDYCGGAGFALLIALEEQAQERKRSFAVDGLAPQFRSMYDGIDRKKLGQPGIPPREKYGLVASVGEVVVDRVEEWREEAEFVGEVGVGLAGLGTEPRRLRLREWWVILEKAGTNALPIVALISFLMGMIMAFQAAMPMRQFGVDIFVVNLVALAITRELGPLMTAIVLAGRSGSAFAAEIGTMKVNEEVAALTTMGLSPVRFLAVPRVLAGIVVTPVLTVYSMAIGVAGGLAVMMLLGFPLATLMHQLSGSLRVDDVLAGLIKSFFFGAVVAGVGCLRGLQTGAGAAAVGDSTTRAVVTAIFLIVLLDAVFAVVYYQLKF
;
A
#
# COMPACT_ATOMS: atom_id res chain seq x y z
N LEU A 1 -15.23 -15.12 -37.05
CA LEU A 1 -14.27 -15.26 -38.13
C LEU A 1 -14.69 -16.40 -39.02
N ARG A 2 -14.80 -16.18 -40.33
CA ARG A 2 -14.99 -17.20 -41.37
C ARG A 2 -13.84 -17.08 -42.35
N VAL A 3 -13.22 -18.22 -42.67
CA VAL A 3 -12.10 -18.26 -43.62
C VAL A 3 -12.59 -18.90 -44.89
N GLU A 4 -12.51 -18.20 -46.01
CA GLU A 4 -12.87 -18.70 -47.34
C GLU A 4 -11.65 -18.61 -48.23
N SER A 5 -11.26 -19.75 -48.85
CA SER A 5 -10.18 -19.81 -49.80
C SER A 5 -10.76 -19.96 -51.20
N SER A 6 -10.52 -19.00 -52.07
CA SER A 6 -10.97 -19.05 -53.46
C SER A 6 -9.78 -18.88 -54.41
N GLY A 7 -9.26 -19.99 -54.90
CA GLY A 7 -8.12 -19.99 -55.86
C GLY A 7 -6.85 -19.36 -55.30
N SER A 8 -6.43 -18.20 -55.79
CA SER A 8 -5.22 -17.46 -55.38
C SER A 8 -5.47 -16.43 -54.28
N GLU A 9 -6.67 -16.31 -53.74
CA GLU A 9 -7.00 -15.35 -52.68
C GLU A 9 -7.56 -16.05 -51.44
N THR A 10 -7.12 -15.61 -50.27
CA THR A 10 -7.69 -16.00 -48.96
C THR A 10 -8.49 -14.84 -48.37
N ILE A 11 -9.80 -15.05 -48.21
CA ILE A 11 -10.73 -14.06 -47.68
C ILE A 11 -11.02 -14.38 -46.20
N LEU A 12 -10.71 -13.44 -45.32
CA LEU A 12 -11.00 -13.50 -43.90
C LEU A 12 -12.23 -12.62 -43.60
N ALA A 13 -13.42 -13.21 -43.50
CA ALA A 13 -14.63 -12.45 -43.15
C ALA A 13 -14.78 -12.33 -41.67
N LEU A 14 -14.75 -11.07 -41.19
CA LEU A 14 -14.96 -10.68 -39.79
C LEU A 14 -16.39 -10.15 -39.63
N SER A 15 -17.06 -10.49 -38.50
CA SER A 15 -18.44 -10.06 -38.26
C SER A 15 -18.68 -9.76 -36.77
N GLY A 16 -19.56 -8.84 -36.47
CA GLY A 16 -19.95 -8.44 -35.12
C GLY A 16 -18.98 -7.47 -34.45
N THR A 17 -18.83 -7.53 -33.13
CA THR A 17 -17.97 -6.65 -32.35
C THR A 17 -16.56 -7.20 -32.26
N LEU A 18 -15.55 -6.39 -32.63
CA LEU A 18 -14.14 -6.73 -32.49
C LEU A 18 -13.59 -6.09 -31.20
N ASP A 19 -14.02 -6.63 -30.05
CA ASP A 19 -13.52 -6.28 -28.72
C ASP A 19 -12.37 -7.22 -28.30
N ASP A 20 -11.75 -6.93 -27.17
CA ASP A 20 -10.59 -7.68 -26.67
C ASP A 20 -10.90 -9.18 -26.48
N ALA A 21 -12.10 -9.52 -25.99
CA ALA A 21 -12.50 -10.89 -25.73
C ALA A 21 -12.77 -11.71 -26.99
N VAL A 22 -13.38 -11.09 -27.99
CA VAL A 22 -13.67 -11.73 -29.29
C VAL A 22 -12.38 -11.85 -30.10
N VAL A 23 -11.59 -10.79 -30.15
CA VAL A 23 -10.32 -10.77 -30.89
C VAL A 23 -9.34 -11.79 -30.30
N ALA A 24 -9.20 -11.91 -28.97
CA ALA A 24 -8.33 -12.90 -28.35
C ALA A 24 -8.66 -14.34 -28.78
N ARG A 25 -9.93 -14.65 -29.00
CA ARG A 25 -10.38 -15.98 -29.45
C ARG A 25 -10.12 -16.24 -30.95
N CYS A 26 -10.28 -15.22 -31.79
CA CYS A 26 -10.11 -15.39 -33.23
C CYS A 26 -8.65 -15.13 -33.70
N TRP A 27 -7.82 -14.54 -32.85
CA TRP A 27 -6.44 -14.17 -33.16
C TRP A 27 -5.58 -15.31 -33.70
N PRO A 28 -5.51 -16.50 -33.01
CA PRO A 28 -4.70 -17.62 -33.51
C PRO A 28 -5.18 -18.17 -34.86
N GLN A 29 -6.51 -18.18 -35.06
CA GLN A 29 -7.13 -18.69 -36.29
C GLN A 29 -6.90 -17.74 -37.46
N ALA A 30 -7.05 -16.42 -37.23
CA ALA A 30 -6.84 -15.40 -38.26
C ALA A 30 -5.36 -15.36 -38.72
N LEU A 31 -4.41 -15.33 -37.79
CA LEU A 31 -2.99 -15.39 -38.13
C LEU A 31 -2.58 -16.73 -38.75
N GLY A 32 -3.17 -17.85 -38.27
CA GLY A 32 -2.93 -19.19 -38.88
C GLY A 32 -3.38 -19.23 -40.33
N ALA A 33 -4.57 -18.73 -40.65
CA ALA A 33 -5.09 -18.66 -42.02
C ALA A 33 -4.26 -17.73 -42.91
N ALA A 34 -3.83 -16.57 -42.40
CA ALA A 34 -2.94 -15.66 -43.10
C ALA A 34 -1.55 -16.26 -43.36
N ARG A 35 -1.06 -17.14 -42.48
CA ARG A 35 0.21 -17.86 -42.66
C ARG A 35 0.12 -18.94 -43.75
N THR A 36 -0.99 -19.67 -43.81
CA THR A 36 -1.19 -20.76 -44.76
C THR A 36 -1.72 -20.32 -46.14
N ALA A 37 -2.09 -19.05 -46.28
CA ALA A 37 -2.55 -18.51 -47.56
C ALA A 37 -1.46 -18.65 -48.64
N ASP A 38 -1.81 -19.07 -49.84
CA ASP A 38 -0.87 -19.20 -50.97
C ASP A 38 -0.84 -17.95 -51.87
N GLY A 39 -1.70 -16.93 -51.62
CA GLY A 39 -1.82 -15.74 -52.45
C GLY A 39 -2.15 -14.45 -51.67
N ALA A 40 -2.98 -13.62 -52.28
CA ALA A 40 -3.44 -12.37 -51.67
C ALA A 40 -4.28 -12.62 -50.42
N VAL A 41 -4.09 -11.81 -49.38
CA VAL A 41 -4.93 -11.87 -48.16
C VAL A 41 -5.89 -10.69 -48.17
N ARG A 42 -7.19 -11.00 -48.17
CA ARG A 42 -8.24 -9.95 -48.09
C ARG A 42 -9.07 -10.13 -46.84
N VAL A 43 -9.28 -9.04 -46.10
CA VAL A 43 -10.09 -9.03 -44.88
C VAL A 43 -11.39 -8.33 -45.19
N ASP A 44 -12.51 -9.04 -45.16
CA ASP A 44 -13.86 -8.47 -45.29
C ASP A 44 -14.42 -8.10 -43.93
N CYS A 45 -14.59 -6.77 -43.71
CA CYS A 45 -15.14 -6.19 -42.50
C CYS A 45 -16.56 -5.61 -42.70
N ALA A 46 -17.26 -5.98 -43.80
CA ALA A 46 -18.57 -5.41 -44.12
C ALA A 46 -19.66 -5.66 -43.04
N ARG A 47 -19.47 -6.71 -42.21
CA ARG A 47 -20.37 -7.07 -41.11
C ARG A 47 -19.80 -6.79 -39.73
N VAL A 48 -18.82 -5.86 -39.63
CA VAL A 48 -18.24 -5.44 -38.35
C VAL A 48 -19.02 -4.22 -37.86
N ASP A 49 -19.71 -4.42 -36.73
CA ASP A 49 -20.52 -3.38 -36.10
C ASP A 49 -19.69 -2.42 -35.24
N TYR A 50 -18.62 -2.95 -34.60
CA TYR A 50 -17.71 -2.20 -33.76
C TYR A 50 -16.27 -2.73 -33.90
N CYS A 51 -15.31 -1.82 -33.99
CA CYS A 51 -13.89 -2.14 -34.03
C CYS A 51 -13.14 -1.36 -32.94
N GLY A 52 -12.71 -2.06 -31.89
CA GLY A 52 -11.91 -1.51 -30.80
C GLY A 52 -10.40 -1.58 -31.08
N GLY A 53 -9.59 -1.18 -30.09
CA GLY A 53 -8.13 -1.22 -30.18
C GLY A 53 -7.56 -2.59 -30.55
N ALA A 54 -8.11 -3.67 -29.98
CA ALA A 54 -7.74 -5.05 -30.31
C ALA A 54 -8.09 -5.41 -31.76
N GLY A 55 -9.22 -4.94 -32.30
CA GLY A 55 -9.60 -5.13 -33.69
C GLY A 55 -8.62 -4.49 -34.65
N PHE A 56 -8.19 -3.24 -34.40
CA PHE A 56 -7.14 -2.60 -35.17
C PHE A 56 -5.80 -3.32 -35.07
N ALA A 57 -5.43 -3.79 -33.88
CA ALA A 57 -4.20 -4.56 -33.67
C ALA A 57 -4.21 -5.85 -34.49
N LEU A 58 -5.36 -6.54 -34.57
CA LEU A 58 -5.51 -7.75 -35.42
C LEU A 58 -5.32 -7.41 -36.91
N LEU A 59 -5.98 -6.35 -37.41
CA LEU A 59 -5.84 -5.95 -38.81
C LEU A 59 -4.40 -5.61 -39.17
N ILE A 60 -3.69 -4.90 -38.28
CA ILE A 60 -2.28 -4.53 -38.47
C ILE A 60 -1.40 -5.79 -38.45
N ALA A 61 -1.61 -6.70 -37.50
CA ALA A 61 -0.85 -7.94 -37.44
C ALA A 61 -1.04 -8.83 -38.70
N LEU A 62 -2.24 -8.83 -39.30
CA LEU A 62 -2.51 -9.49 -40.55
C LEU A 62 -1.83 -8.79 -41.74
N GLU A 63 -1.79 -7.47 -41.75
CA GLU A 63 -1.08 -6.67 -42.74
C GLU A 63 0.43 -6.93 -42.68
N GLU A 64 1.04 -6.89 -41.50
CA GLU A 64 2.46 -7.20 -41.28
C GLU A 64 2.81 -8.63 -41.72
N GLN A 65 1.97 -9.61 -41.35
CA GLN A 65 2.18 -10.99 -41.75
C GLN A 65 2.11 -11.22 -43.28
N ALA A 66 1.25 -10.47 -43.97
CA ALA A 66 1.15 -10.51 -45.42
C ALA A 66 2.38 -9.81 -46.06
N GLN A 67 2.83 -8.68 -45.54
CA GLN A 67 4.00 -7.95 -46.01
C GLN A 67 5.31 -8.73 -45.85
N GLU A 68 5.51 -9.40 -44.70
CA GLU A 68 6.68 -10.28 -44.47
C GLU A 68 6.80 -11.38 -45.55
N ARG A 69 5.69 -11.83 -46.09
CA ARG A 69 5.66 -12.84 -47.15
C ARG A 69 5.50 -12.26 -48.56
N LYS A 70 5.66 -10.94 -48.72
CA LYS A 70 5.52 -10.21 -49.96
C LYS A 70 4.17 -10.49 -50.69
N ARG A 71 3.09 -10.58 -49.92
CA ARG A 71 1.74 -10.77 -50.42
C ARG A 71 0.97 -9.48 -50.43
N SER A 72 0.00 -9.35 -51.33
CA SER A 72 -0.91 -8.19 -51.31
C SER A 72 -1.91 -8.36 -50.16
N PHE A 73 -2.19 -7.26 -49.46
CA PHE A 73 -3.15 -7.20 -48.35
C PHE A 73 -4.17 -6.08 -48.65
N ALA A 74 -5.44 -6.41 -48.43
CA ALA A 74 -6.53 -5.42 -48.56
C ALA A 74 -7.57 -5.60 -47.42
N VAL A 75 -8.10 -4.50 -46.92
CA VAL A 75 -9.19 -4.47 -45.96
C VAL A 75 -10.40 -3.83 -46.65
N ASP A 76 -11.48 -4.60 -46.82
CA ASP A 76 -12.69 -4.20 -47.47
C ASP A 76 -13.87 -4.08 -46.49
N GLY A 77 -14.83 -3.21 -46.80
CA GLY A 77 -16.09 -3.12 -46.05
C GLY A 77 -15.98 -2.47 -44.66
N LEU A 78 -14.85 -1.94 -44.25
CA LEU A 78 -14.71 -1.27 -42.95
C LEU A 78 -15.47 0.06 -42.96
N ALA A 79 -16.35 0.30 -41.95
CA ALA A 79 -17.14 1.51 -41.85
C ALA A 79 -16.24 2.79 -41.86
N PRO A 80 -16.70 3.92 -42.48
CA PRO A 80 -15.87 5.10 -42.70
C PRO A 80 -15.20 5.64 -41.43
N GLN A 81 -15.89 5.59 -40.31
CA GLN A 81 -15.39 6.02 -38.99
C GLN A 81 -14.20 5.18 -38.51
N PHE A 82 -14.21 3.89 -38.73
CA PHE A 82 -13.10 3.00 -38.38
C PHE A 82 -12.01 3.02 -39.44
N ARG A 83 -12.36 3.27 -40.70
CA ARG A 83 -11.40 3.41 -41.80
C ARG A 83 -10.45 4.58 -41.58
N SER A 84 -10.99 5.75 -41.20
CA SER A 84 -10.18 6.92 -40.90
C SER A 84 -9.19 6.69 -39.74
N MET A 85 -9.63 5.94 -38.73
CA MET A 85 -8.76 5.56 -37.62
C MET A 85 -7.66 4.58 -38.04
N TYR A 86 -8.03 3.56 -38.82
CA TYR A 86 -7.08 2.56 -39.31
C TYR A 86 -6.02 3.17 -40.22
N ASP A 87 -6.42 4.06 -41.14
CA ASP A 87 -5.51 4.74 -42.06
C ASP A 87 -4.63 5.80 -41.35
N GLY A 88 -5.11 6.36 -40.22
CA GLY A 88 -4.37 7.32 -39.39
C GLY A 88 -3.30 6.69 -38.49
N ILE A 89 -3.26 5.36 -38.35
CA ILE A 89 -2.26 4.68 -37.53
C ILE A 89 -0.89 4.70 -38.24
N ASP A 90 0.10 5.32 -37.60
CA ASP A 90 1.47 5.36 -38.10
C ASP A 90 2.18 4.01 -37.88
N ARG A 91 2.16 3.17 -38.90
CA ARG A 91 2.74 1.84 -38.87
C ARG A 91 4.24 1.81 -38.62
N LYS A 92 4.98 2.90 -38.93
CA LYS A 92 6.41 2.99 -38.66
C LYS A 92 6.71 3.14 -37.15
N LYS A 93 5.74 3.66 -36.40
CA LYS A 93 5.88 3.77 -34.93
C LYS A 93 5.46 2.50 -34.21
N LEU A 94 4.60 1.66 -34.79
CA LEU A 94 4.18 0.41 -34.21
C LEU A 94 5.24 -0.69 -34.29
N GLY A 95 6.09 -0.66 -35.31
CA GLY A 95 7.23 -1.58 -35.46
C GLY A 95 8.46 -1.21 -34.62
N GLN A 96 8.47 -0.05 -33.97
CA GLN A 96 9.46 0.26 -32.95
C GLN A 96 8.94 -0.30 -31.63
N PRO A 97 9.62 -1.28 -31.01
CA PRO A 97 9.25 -1.71 -29.68
C PRO A 97 9.23 -0.46 -28.79
N GLY A 98 8.05 -0.08 -28.33
CA GLY A 98 7.86 1.07 -27.44
C GLY A 98 8.56 0.90 -26.07
N ILE A 99 9.09 -0.28 -25.86
CA ILE A 99 10.05 -0.62 -24.83
C ILE A 99 11.27 -1.15 -25.59
N PRO A 100 12.42 -0.45 -25.58
CA PRO A 100 13.64 -1.02 -26.10
C PRO A 100 13.80 -2.40 -25.47
N PRO A 101 14.19 -3.46 -26.24
CA PRO A 101 14.46 -4.75 -25.64
C PRO A 101 15.41 -4.47 -24.50
N ARG A 102 15.02 -4.88 -23.26
CA ARG A 102 15.91 -4.78 -22.11
C ARG A 102 17.23 -5.38 -22.56
N GLU A 103 18.20 -4.52 -22.86
CA GLU A 103 19.56 -4.97 -23.12
C GLU A 103 19.89 -5.88 -21.95
N LYS A 104 20.37 -7.09 -22.21
CA LYS A 104 20.85 -7.98 -21.16
C LYS A 104 22.12 -7.32 -20.61
N TYR A 105 21.91 -6.37 -19.74
CA TYR A 105 23.00 -5.73 -19.02
C TYR A 105 23.82 -6.81 -18.33
N GLY A 106 25.13 -6.73 -18.45
CA GLY A 106 26.03 -7.60 -17.69
C GLY A 106 25.71 -7.48 -16.18
N LEU A 107 26.03 -8.50 -15.39
CA LEU A 107 25.73 -8.56 -13.95
C LEU A 107 26.06 -7.24 -13.22
N VAL A 108 27.12 -6.57 -13.60
CA VAL A 108 27.54 -5.29 -13.01
C VAL A 108 26.57 -4.16 -13.33
N ALA A 109 26.05 -4.09 -14.56
CA ALA A 109 25.11 -3.05 -14.96
C ALA A 109 23.71 -3.28 -14.36
N SER A 110 23.26 -4.54 -14.25
CA SER A 110 21.99 -4.86 -13.56
C SER A 110 22.04 -4.57 -12.07
N VAL A 111 23.18 -4.81 -11.41
CA VAL A 111 23.38 -4.40 -10.01
C VAL A 111 23.42 -2.89 -9.90
N GLY A 112 24.09 -2.20 -10.85
CA GLY A 112 24.12 -0.73 -10.89
C GLY A 112 22.74 -0.11 -11.03
N GLU A 113 21.89 -0.63 -11.92
CA GLU A 113 20.51 -0.18 -12.12
C GLU A 113 19.69 -0.33 -10.81
N VAL A 114 19.76 -1.52 -10.16
CA VAL A 114 19.08 -1.74 -8.88
C VAL A 114 19.56 -0.79 -7.79
N VAL A 115 20.86 -0.48 -7.75
CA VAL A 115 21.41 0.46 -6.74
C VAL A 115 20.94 1.88 -7.02
N VAL A 116 20.95 2.32 -8.28
CA VAL A 116 20.47 3.67 -8.66
C VAL A 116 18.99 3.82 -8.33
N ASP A 117 18.15 2.85 -8.71
CA ASP A 117 16.72 2.86 -8.40
C ASP A 117 16.47 2.94 -6.88
N ARG A 118 17.27 2.21 -6.09
CA ARG A 118 17.19 2.26 -4.61
C ARG A 118 17.59 3.61 -4.03
N VAL A 119 18.64 4.22 -4.59
CA VAL A 119 19.09 5.55 -4.14
C VAL A 119 18.04 6.62 -4.48
N GLU A 120 17.39 6.52 -5.63
CA GLU A 120 16.29 7.41 -6.00
C GLU A 120 15.08 7.22 -5.09
N GLU A 121 14.67 5.97 -4.80
CA GLU A 121 13.61 5.68 -3.83
C GLU A 121 13.93 6.28 -2.44
N TRP A 122 15.14 6.11 -1.94
CA TRP A 122 15.56 6.68 -0.65
C TRP A 122 15.58 8.21 -0.66
N ARG A 123 15.94 8.80 -1.79
CA ARG A 123 15.90 10.27 -1.93
C ARG A 123 14.47 10.79 -1.86
N GLU A 124 13.53 10.16 -2.55
CA GLU A 124 12.11 10.51 -2.50
C GLU A 124 11.54 10.35 -1.06
N GLU A 125 11.90 9.26 -0.38
CA GLU A 125 11.51 9.03 1.01
C GLU A 125 12.09 10.10 1.95
N ALA A 126 13.36 10.46 1.78
CA ALA A 126 14.01 11.51 2.57
C ALA A 126 13.42 12.90 2.30
N GLU A 127 13.11 13.22 1.04
CA GLU A 127 12.44 14.46 0.65
C GLU A 127 11.05 14.56 1.28
N PHE A 128 10.27 13.49 1.24
CA PHE A 128 8.97 13.41 1.90
C PHE A 128 9.08 13.65 3.40
N VAL A 129 10.02 12.98 4.09
CA VAL A 129 10.24 13.17 5.54
C VAL A 129 10.64 14.61 5.85
N GLY A 130 11.53 15.19 5.02
CA GLY A 130 11.93 16.59 5.13
C GLY A 130 10.76 17.56 4.96
N GLU A 131 9.91 17.33 3.94
CA GLU A 131 8.75 18.17 3.67
C GLU A 131 7.68 18.07 4.78
N VAL A 132 7.44 16.87 5.30
CA VAL A 132 6.57 16.65 6.47
C VAL A 132 7.16 17.37 7.70
N GLY A 133 8.47 17.25 7.95
CA GLY A 133 9.14 17.92 9.06
C GLY A 133 9.01 19.45 9.00
N VAL A 134 9.27 20.02 7.83
CA VAL A 134 9.08 21.48 7.59
C VAL A 134 7.60 21.86 7.73
N GLY A 135 6.69 21.02 7.24
CA GLY A 135 5.25 21.23 7.39
C GLY A 135 4.80 21.26 8.84
N LEU A 136 5.25 20.30 9.65
CA LEU A 136 4.96 20.24 11.10
C LEU A 136 5.56 21.44 11.85
N ALA A 137 6.82 21.80 11.56
CA ALA A 137 7.47 22.97 12.16
C ALA A 137 6.74 24.26 11.79
N GLY A 138 6.26 24.38 10.54
CA GLY A 138 5.47 25.51 10.06
C GLY A 138 4.12 25.70 10.78
N LEU A 139 3.52 24.62 11.31
CA LEU A 139 2.29 24.70 12.12
C LEU A 139 2.54 25.40 13.47
N GLY A 140 3.75 25.31 14.02
CA GLY A 140 4.13 26.03 15.23
C GLY A 140 4.18 27.55 15.04
N THR A 141 4.51 28.02 13.84
CA THR A 141 4.57 29.46 13.51
C THR A 141 3.25 30.02 12.97
N GLU A 142 2.49 29.22 12.23
CA GLU A 142 1.22 29.63 11.62
C GLU A 142 0.11 28.57 11.83
N PRO A 143 -0.46 28.45 13.04
CA PRO A 143 -1.47 27.44 13.37
C PRO A 143 -2.76 27.56 12.53
N ARG A 144 -3.01 28.76 11.94
CA ARG A 144 -4.17 28.98 11.04
C ARG A 144 -4.10 28.18 9.73
N ARG A 145 -2.92 27.64 9.36
CA ARG A 145 -2.76 26.75 8.19
C ARG A 145 -3.34 25.36 8.44
N LEU A 146 -3.48 24.96 9.71
CA LEU A 146 -4.14 23.71 10.05
C LEU A 146 -5.66 23.92 9.98
N ARG A 147 -6.32 23.14 9.14
CA ARG A 147 -7.78 23.09 9.08
C ARG A 147 -8.29 22.27 10.26
N LEU A 148 -8.41 22.90 11.43
CA LEU A 148 -8.72 22.24 12.70
C LEU A 148 -9.95 21.31 12.61
N ARG A 149 -10.99 21.68 11.86
CA ARG A 149 -12.19 20.86 11.68
C ARG A 149 -11.88 19.56 10.93
N GLU A 150 -11.11 19.61 9.86
CA GLU A 150 -10.72 18.43 9.07
C GLU A 150 -9.76 17.55 9.88
N TRP A 151 -8.78 18.17 10.53
CA TRP A 151 -7.84 17.47 11.39
C TRP A 151 -8.55 16.73 12.54
N TRP A 152 -9.57 17.34 13.16
CA TRP A 152 -10.36 16.69 14.20
C TRP A 152 -11.10 15.44 13.68
N VAL A 153 -11.68 15.52 12.50
CA VAL A 153 -12.34 14.36 11.84
C VAL A 153 -11.36 13.23 11.56
N ILE A 154 -10.13 13.56 11.11
CA ILE A 154 -9.08 12.57 10.87
C ILE A 154 -8.69 11.90 12.20
N LEU A 155 -8.49 12.69 13.24
CA LEU A 155 -8.13 12.24 14.59
C LEU A 155 -9.22 11.33 15.18
N GLU A 156 -10.47 11.73 15.09
CA GLU A 156 -11.62 10.95 15.54
C GLU A 156 -11.70 9.60 14.81
N LYS A 157 -11.67 9.61 13.49
CA LYS A 157 -11.71 8.39 12.69
C LYS A 157 -10.54 7.45 12.99
N ALA A 158 -9.33 7.97 13.15
CA ALA A 158 -8.15 7.18 13.44
C ALA A 158 -8.18 6.57 14.85
N GLY A 159 -8.71 7.32 15.83
CA GLY A 159 -8.75 6.92 17.24
C GLY A 159 -9.94 6.04 17.61
N THR A 160 -11.15 6.57 17.47
CA THR A 160 -12.37 5.89 17.96
C THR A 160 -12.59 4.52 17.36
N ASN A 161 -12.35 4.42 16.08
CA ASN A 161 -12.49 3.16 15.39
C ASN A 161 -11.41 2.12 15.75
N ALA A 162 -10.29 2.51 16.34
CA ALA A 162 -9.25 1.58 16.80
C ALA A 162 -9.48 1.09 18.24
N LEU A 163 -10.28 1.79 19.05
CA LEU A 163 -10.51 1.47 20.46
C LEU A 163 -10.94 0.01 20.72
N PRO A 164 -11.96 -0.57 20.02
CA PRO A 164 -12.41 -1.92 20.33
C PRO A 164 -11.34 -2.98 20.09
N ILE A 165 -10.61 -2.85 18.97
CA ILE A 165 -9.58 -3.83 18.62
C ILE A 165 -8.33 -3.68 19.50
N VAL A 166 -7.95 -2.46 19.86
CA VAL A 166 -6.85 -2.21 20.82
C VAL A 166 -7.21 -2.77 22.18
N ALA A 167 -8.45 -2.54 22.66
CA ALA A 167 -8.91 -3.11 23.92
C ALA A 167 -8.81 -4.64 23.94
N LEU A 168 -9.37 -5.29 22.92
CA LEU A 168 -9.39 -6.75 22.84
C LEU A 168 -7.97 -7.33 22.82
N ILE A 169 -7.11 -6.82 21.93
CA ILE A 169 -5.74 -7.32 21.79
C ILE A 169 -4.95 -7.09 23.07
N SER A 170 -5.04 -5.89 23.67
CA SER A 170 -4.29 -5.56 24.89
C SER A 170 -4.74 -6.40 26.07
N PHE A 171 -6.06 -6.60 26.24
CA PHE A 171 -6.61 -7.45 27.30
C PHE A 171 -6.12 -8.90 27.17
N LEU A 172 -6.23 -9.47 25.96
CA LEU A 172 -5.79 -10.85 25.71
C LEU A 172 -4.27 -10.99 25.89
N MET A 173 -3.50 -10.00 25.46
CA MET A 173 -2.04 -9.98 25.65
C MET A 173 -1.67 -9.99 27.14
N GLY A 174 -2.33 -9.15 27.94
CA GLY A 174 -2.15 -9.13 29.39
C GLY A 174 -2.47 -10.47 30.04
N MET A 175 -3.60 -11.08 29.64
CA MET A 175 -3.96 -12.43 30.08
C MET A 175 -2.90 -13.49 29.71
N ILE A 176 -2.50 -13.53 28.45
CA ILE A 176 -1.52 -14.51 27.93
C ILE A 176 -0.21 -14.39 28.71
N MET A 177 0.30 -13.17 28.86
CA MET A 177 1.54 -12.91 29.58
C MET A 177 1.45 -13.35 31.04
N ALA A 178 0.32 -13.08 31.72
CA ALA A 178 0.12 -13.49 33.10
C ALA A 178 0.06 -15.02 33.24
N PHE A 179 -0.64 -15.73 32.37
CA PHE A 179 -0.65 -17.20 32.38
C PHE A 179 0.74 -17.80 32.10
N GLN A 180 1.48 -17.26 31.13
CA GLN A 180 2.82 -17.75 30.80
C GLN A 180 3.80 -17.51 31.94
N ALA A 181 3.73 -16.36 32.62
CA ALA A 181 4.62 -16.04 33.71
C ALA A 181 4.22 -16.75 35.01
N ALA A 182 2.91 -17.04 35.25
CA ALA A 182 2.45 -17.65 36.46
C ALA A 182 2.97 -19.07 36.70
N MET A 183 3.07 -19.90 35.63
CA MET A 183 3.56 -21.27 35.76
C MET A 183 4.99 -21.37 36.33
N PRO A 184 6.01 -20.73 35.73
CA PRO A 184 7.37 -20.81 36.27
C PRO A 184 7.51 -20.09 37.61
N MET A 185 6.84 -18.94 37.82
CA MET A 185 6.93 -18.21 39.09
C MET A 185 6.33 -18.99 40.27
N ARG A 186 5.28 -19.76 40.04
CA ARG A 186 4.67 -20.62 41.04
C ARG A 186 5.60 -21.72 41.52
N GLN A 187 6.47 -22.26 40.66
CA GLN A 187 7.46 -23.29 41.06
C GLN A 187 8.49 -22.74 42.05
N PHE A 188 8.74 -21.43 42.01
CA PHE A 188 9.64 -20.74 42.94
C PHE A 188 8.94 -20.10 44.12
N GLY A 189 7.61 -20.21 44.23
CA GLY A 189 6.81 -19.59 45.31
C GLY A 189 6.76 -18.06 45.26
N VAL A 190 6.97 -17.47 44.08
CA VAL A 190 7.06 -16.01 43.87
C VAL A 190 6.03 -15.51 42.85
N ASP A 191 4.92 -16.21 42.76
CA ASP A 191 3.85 -15.95 41.78
C ASP A 191 3.24 -14.53 41.84
N ILE A 192 3.25 -13.88 43.02
CA ILE A 192 2.80 -12.49 43.16
C ILE A 192 3.58 -11.49 42.25
N PHE A 193 4.85 -11.79 42.00
CA PHE A 193 5.69 -10.93 41.14
C PHE A 193 5.35 -11.00 39.65
N VAL A 194 4.44 -11.90 39.25
CA VAL A 194 3.87 -11.93 37.90
C VAL A 194 3.23 -10.58 37.56
N VAL A 195 2.58 -9.93 38.54
CA VAL A 195 1.96 -8.61 38.36
C VAL A 195 2.99 -7.58 37.91
N ASN A 196 4.18 -7.58 38.55
CA ASN A 196 5.26 -6.64 38.25
C ASN A 196 5.80 -6.85 36.83
N LEU A 197 6.06 -8.12 36.46
CA LEU A 197 6.57 -8.47 35.15
C LEU A 197 5.58 -8.08 34.03
N VAL A 198 4.32 -8.43 34.21
CA VAL A 198 3.27 -8.14 33.22
C VAL A 198 3.05 -6.64 33.10
N ALA A 199 2.95 -5.92 34.22
CA ALA A 199 2.76 -4.49 34.22
C ALA A 199 3.92 -3.78 33.53
N LEU A 200 5.17 -4.14 33.87
CA LEU A 200 6.38 -3.55 33.26
C LEU A 200 6.48 -3.87 31.78
N ALA A 201 6.26 -5.13 31.38
CA ALA A 201 6.30 -5.54 29.98
C ALA A 201 5.24 -4.83 29.14
N ILE A 202 4.02 -4.67 29.66
CA ILE A 202 2.93 -3.97 28.96
C ILE A 202 3.22 -2.48 28.85
N THR A 203 3.68 -1.82 29.92
CA THR A 203 3.85 -0.36 29.90
C THR A 203 5.08 0.07 29.08
N ARG A 204 6.17 -0.65 29.16
CA ARG A 204 7.42 -0.27 28.46
C ARG A 204 7.49 -0.71 27.02
N GLU A 205 6.95 -1.90 26.70
CA GLU A 205 7.16 -2.54 25.40
C GLU A 205 5.86 -2.88 24.68
N LEU A 206 5.06 -3.80 25.25
CA LEU A 206 3.95 -4.40 24.52
C LEU A 206 2.79 -3.44 24.24
N GLY A 207 2.48 -2.54 25.18
CA GLY A 207 1.41 -1.55 24.99
C GLY A 207 1.65 -0.64 23.80
N PRO A 208 2.79 0.09 23.75
CA PRO A 208 3.15 0.92 22.61
C PRO A 208 3.26 0.14 21.31
N LEU A 209 3.97 -1.01 21.33
CA LEU A 209 4.23 -1.81 20.15
C LEU A 209 2.94 -2.37 19.52
N MET A 210 2.08 -3.02 20.34
CA MET A 210 0.82 -3.59 19.86
C MET A 210 -0.14 -2.52 19.35
N THR A 211 -0.22 -1.38 20.04
CA THR A 211 -1.01 -0.24 19.59
C THR A 211 -0.54 0.25 18.22
N ALA A 212 0.77 0.38 18.02
CA ALA A 212 1.33 0.83 16.76
C ALA A 212 1.09 -0.17 15.62
N ILE A 213 1.23 -1.48 15.86
CA ILE A 213 0.95 -2.54 14.88
C ILE A 213 -0.53 -2.53 14.47
N VAL A 214 -1.44 -2.41 15.43
CA VAL A 214 -2.88 -2.31 15.15
C VAL A 214 -3.18 -1.07 14.31
N LEU A 215 -2.61 0.07 14.67
CA LEU A 215 -2.78 1.32 13.92
C LEU A 215 -2.16 1.26 12.53
N ALA A 216 -1.03 0.57 12.36
CA ALA A 216 -0.43 0.35 11.04
C ALA A 216 -1.39 -0.42 10.11
N GLY A 217 -1.97 -1.52 10.61
CA GLY A 217 -2.92 -2.34 9.86
C GLY A 217 -4.23 -1.64 9.55
N ARG A 218 -4.69 -0.73 10.43
CA ARG A 218 -5.98 -0.08 10.31
C ARG A 218 -5.90 1.36 9.78
N SER A 219 -5.27 2.24 10.55
CA SER A 219 -5.25 3.68 10.23
C SER A 219 -4.20 4.00 9.17
N GLY A 220 -3.02 3.37 9.23
CA GLY A 220 -1.96 3.51 8.23
C GLY A 220 -2.41 3.02 6.85
N SER A 221 -3.03 1.84 6.79
CA SER A 221 -3.60 1.31 5.54
C SER A 221 -4.74 2.17 5.00
N ALA A 222 -5.61 2.70 5.88
CA ALA A 222 -6.69 3.59 5.47
C ALA A 222 -6.15 4.90 4.86
N PHE A 223 -5.11 5.50 5.44
CA PHE A 223 -4.46 6.69 4.88
C PHE A 223 -3.84 6.40 3.50
N ALA A 224 -3.20 5.23 3.32
CA ALA A 224 -2.68 4.81 2.03
C ALA A 224 -3.80 4.61 1.00
N ALA A 225 -4.93 4.00 1.39
CA ALA A 225 -6.08 3.80 0.52
C ALA A 225 -6.75 5.12 0.11
N GLU A 226 -6.98 6.03 1.06
CA GLU A 226 -7.60 7.34 0.80
C GLU A 226 -6.75 8.16 -0.18
N ILE A 227 -5.45 8.34 0.12
CA ILE A 227 -4.54 9.12 -0.72
C ILE A 227 -4.31 8.42 -2.07
N GLY A 228 -4.17 7.09 -2.06
CA GLY A 228 -4.03 6.30 -3.29
C GLY A 228 -5.23 6.43 -4.21
N THR A 229 -6.44 6.43 -3.67
CA THR A 229 -7.67 6.67 -4.44
C THR A 229 -7.71 8.09 -5.01
N MET A 230 -7.36 9.11 -4.21
CA MET A 230 -7.25 10.49 -4.69
C MET A 230 -6.22 10.62 -5.83
N LYS A 231 -5.12 9.86 -5.76
CA LYS A 231 -4.11 9.85 -6.82
C LYS A 231 -4.64 9.21 -8.11
N VAL A 232 -5.31 8.07 -8.02
CA VAL A 232 -5.92 7.38 -9.17
C VAL A 232 -7.00 8.24 -9.82
N ASN A 233 -7.74 9.03 -9.04
CA ASN A 233 -8.76 9.96 -9.51
C ASN A 233 -8.19 11.32 -9.98
N GLU A 234 -6.87 11.47 -10.11
CA GLU A 234 -6.19 12.70 -10.52
C GLU A 234 -6.39 13.89 -9.55
N GLU A 235 -6.98 13.69 -8.35
CA GLU A 235 -7.20 14.74 -7.36
C GLU A 235 -5.89 15.30 -6.81
N VAL A 236 -4.86 14.45 -6.65
CA VAL A 236 -3.52 14.87 -6.23
C VAL A 236 -2.86 15.75 -7.29
N ALA A 237 -3.04 15.41 -8.57
CA ALA A 237 -2.56 16.23 -9.69
C ALA A 237 -3.28 17.60 -9.74
N ALA A 238 -4.59 17.63 -9.47
CA ALA A 238 -5.36 18.87 -9.37
C ALA A 238 -4.85 19.79 -8.23
N LEU A 239 -4.47 19.23 -7.06
CA LEU A 239 -3.83 20.02 -5.99
C LEU A 239 -2.52 20.66 -6.45
N THR A 240 -1.70 19.90 -7.15
CA THR A 240 -0.41 20.40 -7.68
C THR A 240 -0.59 21.51 -8.71
N THR A 241 -1.58 21.39 -9.62
CA THR A 241 -1.88 22.43 -10.61
C THR A 241 -2.40 23.72 -9.96
N MET A 242 -3.06 23.61 -8.79
CA MET A 242 -3.46 24.76 -7.99
C MET A 242 -2.31 25.37 -7.14
N GLY A 243 -1.08 24.87 -7.28
CA GLY A 243 0.08 25.35 -6.53
C GLY A 243 0.12 24.89 -5.06
N LEU A 244 -0.69 23.88 -4.70
CA LEU A 244 -0.70 23.29 -3.36
C LEU A 244 0.24 22.08 -3.30
N SER A 245 1.12 22.03 -2.28
CA SER A 245 1.92 20.82 -2.03
C SER A 245 1.01 19.70 -1.49
N PRO A 246 0.91 18.54 -2.18
CA PRO A 246 0.12 17.41 -1.71
C PRO A 246 0.59 16.90 -0.35
N VAL A 247 1.90 16.93 -0.08
CA VAL A 247 2.47 16.48 1.20
C VAL A 247 1.97 17.36 2.34
N ARG A 248 2.08 18.70 2.19
CA ARG A 248 1.63 19.62 3.24
C ARG A 248 0.12 19.61 3.44
N PHE A 249 -0.63 19.42 2.36
CA PHE A 249 -2.09 19.45 2.40
C PHE A 249 -2.70 18.14 2.91
N LEU A 250 -2.19 16.98 2.48
CA LEU A 250 -2.75 15.67 2.78
C LEU A 250 -1.99 14.93 3.89
N ALA A 251 -0.64 14.93 3.84
CA ALA A 251 0.15 14.11 4.76
C ALA A 251 0.33 14.77 6.13
N VAL A 252 0.69 16.06 6.19
CA VAL A 252 0.97 16.75 7.46
C VAL A 252 -0.19 16.64 8.47
N PRO A 253 -1.47 16.88 8.12
CA PRO A 253 -2.57 16.74 9.08
C PRO A 253 -2.75 15.30 9.56
N ARG A 254 -2.53 14.30 8.69
CA ARG A 254 -2.63 12.87 9.05
C ARG A 254 -1.50 12.42 9.96
N VAL A 255 -0.28 12.88 9.68
CA VAL A 255 0.89 12.60 10.53
C VAL A 255 0.70 13.23 11.92
N LEU A 256 0.26 14.47 11.99
CA LEU A 256 -0.05 15.12 13.26
C LEU A 256 -1.15 14.37 14.04
N ALA A 257 -2.20 13.90 13.35
CA ALA A 257 -3.23 13.08 13.98
C ALA A 257 -2.66 11.75 14.49
N GLY A 258 -1.78 11.09 13.75
CA GLY A 258 -1.08 9.87 14.18
C GLY A 258 -0.24 10.09 15.43
N ILE A 259 0.54 11.17 15.46
CA ILE A 259 1.37 11.56 16.61
C ILE A 259 0.53 11.76 17.88
N VAL A 260 -0.70 12.29 17.76
CA VAL A 260 -1.56 12.57 18.92
C VAL A 260 -2.39 11.34 19.32
N VAL A 261 -2.95 10.61 18.34
CA VAL A 261 -3.83 9.46 18.60
C VAL A 261 -3.07 8.29 19.21
N THR A 262 -1.85 8.02 18.72
CA THR A 262 -1.10 6.82 19.14
C THR A 262 -0.76 6.82 20.63
N PRO A 263 -0.26 7.90 21.23
CA PRO A 263 -0.03 7.95 22.69
C PRO A 263 -1.32 7.78 23.52
N VAL A 264 -2.42 8.39 23.08
CA VAL A 264 -3.72 8.26 23.79
C VAL A 264 -4.19 6.80 23.78
N LEU A 265 -4.13 6.13 22.61
CA LEU A 265 -4.45 4.73 22.49
C LEU A 265 -3.46 3.82 23.23
N THR A 266 -2.20 4.24 23.34
CA THR A 266 -1.18 3.51 24.11
C THR A 266 -1.48 3.54 25.60
N VAL A 267 -1.86 4.68 26.17
CA VAL A 267 -2.31 4.74 27.58
C VAL A 267 -3.51 3.82 27.82
N TYR A 268 -4.47 3.88 26.89
CA TYR A 268 -5.63 3.00 26.96
C TYR A 268 -5.24 1.51 26.86
N SER A 269 -4.34 1.15 25.95
CA SER A 269 -3.78 -0.19 25.79
C SER A 269 -3.07 -0.68 27.06
N MET A 270 -2.24 0.17 27.66
CA MET A 270 -1.55 -0.14 28.92
C MET A 270 -2.54 -0.46 30.04
N ALA A 271 -3.56 0.39 30.22
CA ALA A 271 -4.57 0.19 31.25
C ALA A 271 -5.36 -1.12 31.06
N ILE A 272 -5.82 -1.38 29.86
CA ILE A 272 -6.58 -2.58 29.52
C ILE A 272 -5.71 -3.84 29.58
N GLY A 273 -4.47 -3.77 29.14
CA GLY A 273 -3.54 -4.90 29.17
C GLY A 273 -3.17 -5.29 30.61
N VAL A 274 -2.88 -4.31 31.47
CA VAL A 274 -2.66 -4.54 32.90
C VAL A 274 -3.91 -5.13 33.55
N ALA A 275 -5.10 -4.62 33.21
CA ALA A 275 -6.35 -5.19 33.73
C ALA A 275 -6.53 -6.66 33.30
N GLY A 276 -6.15 -7.03 32.08
CA GLY A 276 -6.15 -8.43 31.63
C GLY A 276 -5.22 -9.32 32.44
N GLY A 277 -4.01 -8.84 32.76
CA GLY A 277 -3.07 -9.53 33.65
C GLY A 277 -3.58 -9.68 35.06
N LEU A 278 -4.16 -8.62 35.63
CA LEU A 278 -4.77 -8.65 36.96
C LEU A 278 -5.95 -9.65 37.02
N ALA A 279 -6.77 -9.73 35.98
CA ALA A 279 -7.89 -10.67 35.93
C ALA A 279 -7.43 -12.13 36.07
N VAL A 280 -6.31 -12.49 35.41
CA VAL A 280 -5.71 -13.83 35.57
C VAL A 280 -5.21 -14.07 37.00
N MET A 281 -4.53 -13.10 37.59
CA MET A 281 -4.02 -13.22 38.95
C MET A 281 -5.14 -13.36 39.99
N MET A 282 -6.29 -12.70 39.77
CA MET A 282 -7.50 -12.88 40.56
C MET A 282 -8.05 -14.30 40.41
N LEU A 283 -8.08 -14.88 39.21
CA LEU A 283 -8.48 -16.27 38.97
C LEU A 283 -7.54 -17.27 39.66
N LEU A 284 -6.27 -16.92 39.83
CA LEU A 284 -5.28 -17.73 40.55
C LEU A 284 -5.40 -17.61 42.08
N GLY A 285 -6.35 -16.81 42.61
CA GLY A 285 -6.69 -16.71 44.02
C GLY A 285 -6.11 -15.52 44.77
N PHE A 286 -5.47 -14.58 44.09
CA PHE A 286 -4.94 -13.38 44.73
C PHE A 286 -6.02 -12.29 44.91
N PRO A 287 -6.19 -11.71 46.09
CA PRO A 287 -7.16 -10.63 46.29
C PRO A 287 -6.70 -9.34 45.56
N LEU A 288 -7.68 -8.63 44.99
CA LEU A 288 -7.43 -7.41 44.23
C LEU A 288 -6.61 -6.37 45.02
N ALA A 289 -6.87 -6.23 46.32
CA ALA A 289 -6.15 -5.27 47.17
C ALA A 289 -4.63 -5.56 47.21
N THR A 290 -4.24 -6.83 47.30
CA THR A 290 -2.84 -7.25 47.29
C THR A 290 -2.21 -6.98 45.91
N LEU A 291 -2.93 -7.26 44.82
CA LEU A 291 -2.47 -7.01 43.44
C LEU A 291 -2.27 -5.53 43.19
N MET A 292 -3.20 -4.69 43.62
CA MET A 292 -3.08 -3.23 43.48
C MET A 292 -1.93 -2.63 44.30
N HIS A 293 -1.70 -3.13 45.51
CA HIS A 293 -0.58 -2.74 46.34
C HIS A 293 0.75 -3.12 45.65
N GLN A 294 0.85 -4.33 45.10
CA GLN A 294 2.02 -4.82 44.37
C GLN A 294 2.27 -3.99 43.12
N LEU A 295 1.21 -3.69 42.35
CA LEU A 295 1.26 -2.88 41.15
C LEU A 295 1.79 -1.45 41.45
N SER A 296 1.23 -0.79 42.49
CA SER A 296 1.61 0.57 42.87
C SER A 296 3.07 0.65 43.38
N GLY A 297 3.60 -0.42 43.93
CA GLY A 297 5.00 -0.50 44.39
C GLY A 297 5.99 -0.78 43.24
N SER A 298 5.54 -1.33 42.14
CA SER A 298 6.42 -1.77 41.04
C SER A 298 6.42 -0.84 39.84
N LEU A 299 5.29 -0.19 39.53
CA LEU A 299 5.14 0.66 38.35
C LEU A 299 5.62 2.09 38.67
N ARG A 300 6.62 2.54 37.96
CA ARG A 300 7.13 3.90 38.08
C ARG A 300 6.57 4.77 36.96
N VAL A 301 6.48 6.07 37.21
CA VAL A 301 6.07 7.04 36.19
C VAL A 301 7.03 7.01 35.00
N ASP A 302 8.30 6.80 35.25
CA ASP A 302 9.34 6.68 34.22
C ASP A 302 9.02 5.54 33.21
N ASP A 303 8.47 4.41 33.69
CA ASP A 303 8.12 3.28 32.82
C ASP A 303 6.98 3.63 31.85
N VAL A 304 5.97 4.36 32.35
CA VAL A 304 4.86 4.85 31.54
C VAL A 304 5.35 5.90 30.53
N LEU A 305 6.20 6.82 30.98
CA LEU A 305 6.77 7.84 30.12
C LEU A 305 7.63 7.25 29.01
N ALA A 306 8.44 6.22 29.31
CA ALA A 306 9.22 5.51 28.31
C ALA A 306 8.35 4.95 27.18
N GLY A 307 7.25 4.26 27.52
CA GLY A 307 6.29 3.74 26.54
C GLY A 307 5.58 4.85 25.75
N LEU A 308 5.24 5.96 26.41
CA LEU A 308 4.60 7.11 25.76
C LEU A 308 5.55 7.80 24.76
N ILE A 309 6.81 8.02 25.11
CA ILE A 309 7.80 8.61 24.20
C ILE A 309 7.91 7.76 22.93
N LYS A 310 8.06 6.44 23.04
CA LYS A 310 8.07 5.52 21.89
C LYS A 310 6.81 5.70 21.02
N SER A 311 5.64 5.81 21.64
CA SER A 311 4.37 5.87 20.94
C SER A 311 4.20 7.11 20.07
N PHE A 312 4.79 8.25 20.41
CA PHE A 312 4.82 9.44 19.55
C PHE A 312 5.54 9.16 18.23
N PHE A 313 6.69 8.52 18.31
CA PHE A 313 7.47 8.18 17.13
C PHE A 313 6.78 7.10 16.30
N PHE A 314 6.19 6.10 16.94
CA PHE A 314 5.43 5.06 16.24
C PHE A 314 4.23 5.66 15.48
N GLY A 315 3.52 6.61 16.10
CA GLY A 315 2.41 7.32 15.44
C GLY A 315 2.85 8.10 14.21
N ALA A 316 3.99 8.78 14.30
CA ALA A 316 4.59 9.48 13.16
C ALA A 316 4.96 8.51 12.02
N VAL A 317 5.58 7.37 12.36
CA VAL A 317 5.95 6.34 11.37
C VAL A 317 4.72 5.73 10.71
N VAL A 318 3.71 5.32 11.47
CA VAL A 318 2.49 4.71 10.93
C VAL A 318 1.78 5.65 9.95
N ALA A 319 1.55 6.90 10.36
CA ALA A 319 0.85 7.86 9.54
C ALA A 319 1.72 8.35 8.36
N GLY A 320 3.02 8.56 8.58
CA GLY A 320 3.97 8.97 7.55
C GLY A 320 4.09 7.93 6.43
N VAL A 321 4.31 6.67 6.78
CA VAL A 321 4.41 5.56 5.82
C VAL A 321 3.09 5.36 5.08
N GLY A 322 1.94 5.43 5.78
CA GLY A 322 0.63 5.36 5.14
C GLY A 322 0.45 6.44 4.07
N CYS A 323 0.78 7.69 4.40
CA CYS A 323 0.70 8.80 3.44
C CYS A 323 1.71 8.67 2.29
N LEU A 324 2.94 8.29 2.57
CA LEU A 324 3.99 8.11 1.56
C LEU A 324 3.58 7.06 0.52
N ARG A 325 3.20 5.86 0.98
CA ARG A 325 2.79 4.77 0.07
C ARG A 325 1.50 5.11 -0.69
N GLY A 326 0.59 5.88 -0.08
CA GLY A 326 -0.57 6.44 -0.78
C GLY A 326 -0.18 7.39 -1.92
N LEU A 327 0.76 8.31 -1.68
CA LEU A 327 1.28 9.21 -2.71
C LEU A 327 2.09 8.48 -3.79
N GLN A 328 2.67 7.33 -3.49
CA GLN A 328 3.40 6.48 -4.44
C GLN A 328 2.51 5.50 -5.20
N THR A 329 1.18 5.48 -4.96
CA THR A 329 0.26 4.58 -5.65
C THR A 329 0.37 4.73 -7.17
N GLY A 330 0.43 3.61 -7.88
CA GLY A 330 0.42 3.56 -9.35
C GLY A 330 -0.97 3.81 -9.94
N ALA A 331 -1.12 3.55 -11.23
CA ALA A 331 -2.38 3.72 -11.95
C ALA A 331 -3.34 2.54 -11.71
N GLY A 332 -4.63 2.83 -11.54
CA GLY A 332 -5.71 1.86 -11.46
C GLY A 332 -6.02 1.36 -10.04
N ALA A 333 -7.20 0.76 -9.89
CA ALA A 333 -7.74 0.35 -8.58
C ALA A 333 -6.90 -0.75 -7.89
N ALA A 334 -6.28 -1.65 -8.65
CA ALA A 334 -5.41 -2.70 -8.09
C ALA A 334 -4.18 -2.12 -7.40
N ALA A 335 -3.62 -1.02 -7.93
CA ALA A 335 -2.47 -0.35 -7.34
C ALA A 335 -2.76 0.25 -5.96
N VAL A 336 -4.03 0.62 -5.67
CA VAL A 336 -4.44 1.08 -4.34
C VAL A 336 -4.33 -0.06 -3.32
N GLY A 337 -4.77 -1.28 -3.68
CA GLY A 337 -4.63 -2.47 -2.84
C GLY A 337 -3.16 -2.80 -2.53
N ASP A 338 -2.30 -2.75 -3.55
CA ASP A 338 -0.87 -3.00 -3.40
C ASP A 338 -0.21 -1.96 -2.48
N SER A 339 -0.53 -0.68 -2.65
CA SER A 339 0.04 0.39 -1.82
C SER A 339 -0.40 0.29 -0.36
N THR A 340 -1.65 -0.11 -0.08
CA THR A 340 -2.11 -0.38 1.29
C THR A 340 -1.34 -1.51 1.96
N THR A 341 -1.14 -2.61 1.25
CA THR A 341 -0.37 -3.75 1.76
C THR A 341 1.09 -3.37 2.02
N ARG A 342 1.72 -2.66 1.08
CA ARG A 342 3.10 -2.14 1.25
C ARG A 342 3.19 -1.18 2.43
N ALA A 343 2.19 -0.32 2.63
CA ALA A 343 2.16 0.60 3.78
C ALA A 343 2.19 -0.15 5.11
N VAL A 344 1.36 -1.17 5.27
CA VAL A 344 1.31 -1.99 6.50
C VAL A 344 2.65 -2.68 6.75
N VAL A 345 3.18 -3.38 5.76
CA VAL A 345 4.44 -4.13 5.90
C VAL A 345 5.61 -3.19 6.23
N THR A 346 5.73 -2.08 5.50
CA THR A 346 6.79 -1.09 5.74
C THR A 346 6.66 -0.44 7.12
N ALA A 347 5.43 -0.08 7.54
CA ALA A 347 5.20 0.51 8.85
C ALA A 347 5.57 -0.45 9.98
N ILE A 348 5.13 -1.71 9.93
CA ILE A 348 5.47 -2.72 10.95
C ILE A 348 6.99 -2.93 11.01
N PHE A 349 7.66 -3.04 9.86
CA PHE A 349 9.13 -3.18 9.82
C PHE A 349 9.83 -2.00 10.51
N LEU A 350 9.44 -0.77 10.19
CA LEU A 350 10.03 0.43 10.80
C LEU A 350 9.70 0.56 12.29
N ILE A 351 8.49 0.17 12.72
CA ILE A 351 8.10 0.16 14.14
C ILE A 351 9.03 -0.78 14.93
N VAL A 352 9.21 -2.03 14.45
CA VAL A 352 10.06 -3.02 15.11
C VAL A 352 11.53 -2.56 15.13
N LEU A 353 12.02 -1.99 14.03
CA LEU A 353 13.36 -1.43 13.97
C LEU A 353 13.56 -0.28 14.98
N LEU A 354 12.59 0.63 15.03
CA LEU A 354 12.61 1.79 15.93
C LEU A 354 12.49 1.34 17.39
N ASP A 355 11.68 0.33 17.68
CA ASP A 355 11.56 -0.27 19.01
C ASP A 355 12.88 -0.86 19.50
N ALA A 356 13.60 -1.59 18.63
CA ALA A 356 14.92 -2.11 18.93
C ALA A 356 15.92 -0.97 19.22
N VAL A 357 15.87 0.14 18.47
CA VAL A 357 16.72 1.32 18.74
C VAL A 357 16.39 1.92 20.10
N PHE A 358 15.11 2.08 20.45
CA PHE A 358 14.69 2.57 21.76
C PHE A 358 15.13 1.65 22.90
N ALA A 359 15.05 0.32 22.72
CA ALA A 359 15.52 -0.64 23.72
C ALA A 359 17.01 -0.44 24.03
N VAL A 360 17.85 -0.25 22.99
CA VAL A 360 19.28 0.02 23.17
C VAL A 360 19.51 1.38 23.85
N VAL A 361 18.80 2.42 23.43
CA VAL A 361 18.92 3.76 23.99
C VAL A 361 18.55 3.77 25.47
N TYR A 362 17.40 3.17 25.84
CA TYR A 362 16.95 3.10 27.23
C TYR A 362 17.92 2.26 28.11
N TYR A 363 18.49 1.21 27.56
CA TYR A 363 19.53 0.45 28.27
C TYR A 363 20.77 1.30 28.56
N GLN A 364 21.23 2.10 27.59
CA GLN A 364 22.40 2.97 27.77
C GLN A 364 22.13 4.15 28.74
N LEU A 365 20.92 4.71 28.71
CA LEU A 365 20.50 5.79 29.60
C LEU A 365 20.17 5.29 31.02
N LYS A 366 20.16 3.96 31.26
CA LYS A 366 19.75 3.33 32.52
C LYS A 366 18.32 3.76 32.96
N PHE A 367 17.47 3.92 31.95
CA PHE A 367 16.08 4.35 32.10
C PHE A 367 15.16 3.19 32.45
#